data_47e241c655bb05f76645b8c54522ec32
#
_entry.id   47e241c655bb05f76645b8c54522ec32
#
_cell.length_a   1.000
_cell.length_b   1.000
_cell.length_c   1.000
_cell.angle_alpha   90.00
_cell.angle_beta   90.00
_cell.angle_gamma   90.00
#
_symmetry.space_group_name_H-M   'P 1'
#
loop_
_entity.id
_entity.type
_entity.pdbx_description
1 polymer ?
#
loop_
_entity_poly.entity_id
_entity_poly.type
_entity_poly.pdbx_seq_one_letter_code
_entity_poly.pdbx_strand_id
1 'polypeptide(L)'
;MTIRLGLGLPQMRQYDIGRDVPEVARAAERIGYESLWVFERILFPVPARQGLYGVDGLPWPDRYRSVADPLVTLTLAAAATERARLGTSVLVAPLHVPFQLARTLATLDAASGGRVVAGLGTGWSHDEYAAASARPFAERGRVLEELMDVCRAVWGPDPVSHVGPTTTIAPSVVGPKPARPVPILLAAGNRRSWSRLVDKADGWLPVAMGPGQLASQWRELRELAEERGRTAPIEVVVRVNADVLKGTYEGADRRPFQGSTDQIVEDLVAHAETGPREFLLDLQSTARDGGELVDVAAEVYEKARAAGV
;
A
#
# COMPACT_ATOMS: atom_id res chain seq x y z
N MET A 1 14.07 6.58 17.30
CA MET A 1 13.83 7.03 15.90
C MET A 1 12.37 7.41 15.78
N THR A 2 12.07 8.59 15.23
CA THR A 2 10.69 9.02 14.98
C THR A 2 10.06 8.12 13.91
N ILE A 3 8.83 7.68 14.12
CA ILE A 3 8.07 6.87 13.15
C ILE A 3 7.65 7.79 11.99
N ARG A 4 7.82 7.33 10.75
CA ARG A 4 7.35 8.09 9.59
C ARG A 4 5.83 8.07 9.50
N LEU A 5 5.26 9.16 8.98
CA LEU A 5 3.85 9.23 8.64
C LEU A 5 3.68 9.35 7.13
N GLY A 6 2.87 8.48 6.56
CA GLY A 6 2.45 8.49 5.18
C GLY A 6 0.96 8.79 5.06
N LEU A 7 0.52 9.36 3.94
CA LEU A 7 -0.87 9.72 3.68
C LEU A 7 -1.42 8.97 2.47
N GLY A 8 -2.63 8.42 2.60
CA GLY A 8 -3.42 7.90 1.49
C GLY A 8 -3.93 9.03 0.59
N LEU A 9 -3.65 8.95 -0.71
CA LEU A 9 -4.06 9.94 -1.70
C LEU A 9 -5.54 9.82 -2.08
N PRO A 10 -6.20 10.91 -2.49
CA PRO A 10 -7.61 10.94 -2.86
C PRO A 10 -7.84 10.20 -4.19
N GLN A 11 -8.35 8.96 -4.12
CA GLN A 11 -8.62 8.10 -5.29
C GLN A 11 -10.09 7.76 -5.49
N MET A 12 -10.93 8.00 -4.47
CA MET A 12 -12.30 7.51 -4.44
C MET A 12 -13.28 8.47 -5.13
N ARG A 13 -14.52 8.01 -5.30
CA ARG A 13 -15.59 8.67 -6.05
C ARG A 13 -15.82 10.14 -5.71
N GLN A 14 -15.60 10.55 -4.46
CA GLN A 14 -15.89 11.91 -4.00
C GLN A 14 -14.84 12.95 -4.41
N TYR A 15 -13.73 12.53 -5.02
CA TYR A 15 -12.62 13.42 -5.36
C TYR A 15 -12.56 13.74 -6.85
N ASP A 16 -12.14 14.95 -7.17
CA ASP A 16 -11.68 15.35 -8.50
C ASP A 16 -10.20 14.98 -8.65
N ILE A 17 -9.94 13.89 -9.37
CA ILE A 17 -8.60 13.31 -9.47
C ILE A 17 -7.57 14.29 -10.04
N GLY A 18 -7.96 15.08 -11.06
CA GLY A 18 -7.05 16.03 -11.73
C GLY A 18 -6.64 17.20 -10.83
N ARG A 19 -7.53 17.64 -9.96
CA ARG A 19 -7.32 18.74 -9.03
C ARG A 19 -6.82 18.24 -7.68
N ASP A 20 -7.57 17.31 -7.05
CA ASP A 20 -7.37 16.99 -5.64
C ASP A 20 -6.09 16.18 -5.41
N VAL A 21 -5.69 15.30 -6.34
CA VAL A 21 -4.46 14.51 -6.15
C VAL A 21 -3.22 15.39 -6.06
N PRO A 22 -2.92 16.28 -7.03
CA PRO A 22 -1.75 17.13 -6.92
C PRO A 22 -1.83 18.16 -5.77
N GLU A 23 -3.03 18.65 -5.43
CA GLU A 23 -3.21 19.59 -4.32
C GLU A 23 -2.96 18.93 -2.96
N VAL A 24 -3.58 17.77 -2.71
CA VAL A 24 -3.37 16.99 -1.49
C VAL A 24 -1.92 16.50 -1.37
N ALA A 25 -1.30 16.05 -2.47
CA ALA A 25 0.08 15.61 -2.47
C ALA A 25 1.05 16.73 -2.04
N ARG A 26 0.90 17.95 -2.62
CA ARG A 26 1.70 19.12 -2.21
C ARG A 26 1.43 19.52 -0.77
N ALA A 27 0.18 19.51 -0.34
CA ALA A 27 -0.19 19.85 1.03
C ALA A 27 0.40 18.84 2.03
N ALA A 28 0.28 17.54 1.77
CA ALA A 28 0.85 16.49 2.61
C ALA A 28 2.37 16.64 2.77
N GLU A 29 3.09 16.87 1.67
CA GLU A 29 4.53 17.09 1.73
C GLU A 29 4.91 18.37 2.51
N ARG A 30 4.12 19.45 2.44
CA ARG A 30 4.33 20.67 3.24
C ARG A 30 4.01 20.47 4.72
N ILE A 31 2.97 19.70 5.05
CA ILE A 31 2.63 19.32 6.43
C ILE A 31 3.78 18.53 7.06
N GLY A 32 4.45 17.66 6.28
CA GLY A 32 5.57 16.87 6.75
C GLY A 32 5.40 15.37 6.57
N TYR A 33 4.37 14.92 5.86
CA TYR A 33 4.23 13.50 5.49
C TYR A 33 5.40 13.06 4.62
N GLU A 34 6.05 11.95 4.99
CA GLU A 34 7.24 11.45 4.32
C GLU A 34 6.94 10.49 3.16
N SER A 35 5.67 10.09 3.01
CA SER A 35 5.23 9.19 1.92
C SER A 35 3.78 9.43 1.54
N LEU A 36 3.47 9.12 0.28
CA LEU A 36 2.14 9.21 -0.32
C LEU A 36 1.76 7.85 -0.88
N TRP A 37 0.55 7.41 -0.57
CA TRP A 37 0.14 6.03 -0.84
C TRP A 37 -1.16 5.95 -1.61
N VAL A 38 -1.25 4.94 -2.46
CA VAL A 38 -2.44 4.59 -3.23
C VAL A 38 -2.82 3.13 -3.02
N PHE A 39 -4.05 2.77 -3.32
CA PHE A 39 -4.51 1.38 -3.35
C PHE A 39 -5.16 1.05 -4.69
N GLU A 40 -5.40 -0.23 -4.97
CA GLU A 40 -6.01 -0.67 -6.22
C GLU A 40 -7.38 -1.26 -6.02
N ARG A 41 -8.36 -0.75 -6.80
CA ARG A 41 -9.64 -1.34 -7.12
C ARG A 41 -9.90 -1.11 -8.60
N ILE A 42 -10.22 -2.16 -9.35
CA ILE A 42 -10.43 -2.04 -10.79
C ILE A 42 -11.91 -2.03 -11.19
N LEU A 43 -12.79 -2.49 -10.31
CA LEU A 43 -14.23 -2.49 -10.53
C LEU A 43 -15.03 -2.52 -9.22
N PHE A 44 -16.32 -2.17 -9.32
CA PHE A 44 -17.32 -2.35 -8.28
C PHE A 44 -18.35 -3.38 -8.78
N PRO A 45 -18.42 -4.59 -8.20
CA PRO A 45 -19.29 -5.63 -8.76
C PRO A 45 -20.76 -5.41 -8.44
N VAL A 46 -21.65 -5.70 -9.43
CA VAL A 46 -23.11 -5.58 -9.32
C VAL A 46 -23.78 -6.78 -10.01
N PRO A 47 -24.26 -7.79 -9.26
CA PRO A 47 -24.00 -8.03 -7.83
C PRO A 47 -22.59 -8.54 -7.57
N ALA A 48 -22.11 -8.35 -6.35
CA ALA A 48 -20.83 -8.91 -5.91
C ALA A 48 -20.94 -10.41 -5.66
N ARG A 49 -19.92 -11.19 -6.07
CA ARG A 49 -19.82 -12.63 -5.77
C ARG A 49 -19.47 -12.90 -4.31
N GLN A 50 -18.88 -11.91 -3.63
CA GLN A 50 -18.47 -12.02 -2.23
C GLN A 50 -18.50 -10.66 -1.55
N GLY A 51 -18.57 -10.64 -0.22
CA GLY A 51 -18.47 -9.42 0.57
C GLY A 51 -17.10 -8.77 0.48
N LEU A 52 -17.01 -7.53 0.89
CA LEU A 52 -15.76 -6.77 0.92
C LEU A 52 -14.67 -7.54 1.68
N TYR A 53 -13.45 -7.54 1.15
CA TYR A 53 -12.30 -8.29 1.69
C TYR A 53 -12.51 -9.81 1.81
N GLY A 54 -13.52 -10.35 1.13
CA GLY A 54 -13.90 -11.76 1.22
C GLY A 54 -14.65 -12.13 2.51
N VAL A 55 -15.15 -11.13 3.24
CA VAL A 55 -15.95 -11.33 4.46
C VAL A 55 -17.42 -11.40 4.07
N ASP A 56 -18.06 -12.53 4.36
CA ASP A 56 -19.46 -12.77 4.02
C ASP A 56 -20.37 -11.71 4.65
N GLY A 57 -21.26 -11.15 3.84
CA GLY A 57 -22.21 -10.14 4.27
C GLY A 57 -21.64 -8.73 4.46
N LEU A 58 -20.32 -8.53 4.38
CA LEU A 58 -19.73 -7.20 4.48
C LEU A 58 -19.97 -6.41 3.18
N PRO A 59 -20.74 -5.28 3.23
CA PRO A 59 -21.10 -4.55 2.01
C PRO A 59 -19.91 -3.82 1.41
N TRP A 60 -19.91 -3.72 0.08
CA TRP A 60 -18.98 -2.86 -0.63
C TRP A 60 -19.40 -1.39 -0.43
N PRO A 61 -18.52 -0.51 0.04
CA PRO A 61 -18.87 0.88 0.28
C PRO A 61 -19.07 1.63 -1.04
N ASP A 62 -20.09 2.50 -1.10
CA ASP A 62 -20.46 3.23 -2.32
C ASP A 62 -19.32 4.08 -2.91
N ARG A 63 -18.40 4.56 -2.06
CA ARG A 63 -17.19 5.28 -2.49
C ARG A 63 -16.27 4.46 -3.42
N TYR A 64 -16.35 3.13 -3.39
CA TYR A 64 -15.59 2.24 -4.28
C TYR A 64 -16.20 2.07 -5.68
N ARG A 65 -17.35 2.70 -5.96
CA ARG A 65 -17.94 2.70 -7.32
C ARG A 65 -17.06 3.41 -8.35
N SER A 66 -16.15 4.25 -7.91
CA SER A 66 -15.13 4.87 -8.75
C SER A 66 -13.85 5.01 -7.92
N VAL A 67 -12.82 4.30 -8.33
CA VAL A 67 -11.48 4.42 -7.76
C VAL A 67 -10.51 4.65 -8.92
N ALA A 68 -9.71 5.69 -8.80
CA ALA A 68 -8.73 6.03 -9.83
C ALA A 68 -7.61 4.98 -9.91
N ASP A 69 -7.06 4.80 -11.11
CA ASP A 69 -5.89 3.94 -11.33
C ASP A 69 -4.72 4.38 -10.42
N PRO A 70 -4.11 3.44 -9.68
CA PRO A 70 -3.08 3.77 -8.71
C PRO A 70 -1.82 4.37 -9.34
N LEU A 71 -1.38 3.89 -10.51
CA LEU A 71 -0.14 4.37 -11.13
C LEU A 71 -0.32 5.74 -11.80
N VAL A 72 -1.50 6.01 -12.35
CA VAL A 72 -1.86 7.35 -12.83
C VAL A 72 -1.91 8.33 -11.66
N THR A 73 -2.55 7.95 -10.56
CA THR A 73 -2.60 8.78 -9.31
C THR A 73 -1.21 9.07 -8.77
N LEU A 74 -0.33 8.07 -8.66
CA LEU A 74 1.05 8.29 -8.22
C LEU A 74 1.86 9.15 -9.19
N THR A 75 1.58 9.07 -10.50
CA THR A 75 2.25 9.94 -11.49
C THR A 75 1.89 11.40 -11.28
N LEU A 76 0.62 11.72 -11.02
CA LEU A 76 0.18 13.07 -10.68
C LEU A 76 0.84 13.57 -9.37
N ALA A 77 0.93 12.72 -8.35
CA ALA A 77 1.60 13.04 -7.10
C ALA A 77 3.11 13.22 -7.29
N ALA A 78 3.75 12.37 -8.10
CA ALA A 78 5.17 12.46 -8.41
C ALA A 78 5.54 13.81 -9.06
N ALA A 79 4.71 14.27 -9.99
CA ALA A 79 4.89 15.56 -10.66
C ALA A 79 4.61 16.77 -9.74
N ALA A 80 3.90 16.57 -8.65
CA ALA A 80 3.49 17.62 -7.72
C ALA A 80 4.38 17.72 -6.47
N THR A 81 5.31 16.78 -6.24
CA THR A 81 6.13 16.66 -5.02
C THR A 81 7.59 16.38 -5.36
N GLU A 82 8.48 16.62 -4.40
CA GLU A 82 9.93 16.48 -4.61
C GLU A 82 10.58 15.42 -3.71
N ARG A 83 10.05 15.17 -2.52
CA ARG A 83 10.71 14.39 -1.48
C ARG A 83 9.94 13.15 -1.04
N ALA A 84 8.62 13.26 -0.96
CA ALA A 84 7.78 12.19 -0.43
C ALA A 84 7.94 10.88 -1.23
N ARG A 85 8.08 9.76 -0.53
CA ARG A 85 8.05 8.43 -1.15
C ARG A 85 6.68 8.17 -1.78
N LEU A 86 6.64 7.37 -2.81
CA LEU A 86 5.43 7.10 -3.62
C LEU A 86 5.12 5.61 -3.55
N GLY A 87 4.17 5.24 -2.71
CA GLY A 87 3.90 3.85 -2.38
C GLY A 87 2.55 3.33 -2.89
N THR A 88 2.47 2.02 -3.08
CA THR A 88 1.20 1.33 -3.31
C THR A 88 0.88 0.41 -2.13
N SER A 89 -0.38 0.41 -1.67
CA SER A 89 -0.82 -0.45 -0.57
C SER A 89 -2.23 -1.01 -0.83
N VAL A 90 -2.35 -1.96 -1.77
CA VAL A 90 -1.31 -2.56 -2.61
C VAL A 90 -1.74 -2.56 -4.07
N LEU A 91 -0.79 -2.78 -5.01
CA LEU A 91 -1.14 -3.28 -6.33
C LEU A 91 -1.45 -4.77 -6.23
N VAL A 92 -2.52 -5.19 -6.89
CA VAL A 92 -2.92 -6.59 -6.95
C VAL A 92 -2.16 -7.26 -8.09
N ALA A 93 -0.98 -7.78 -7.77
CA ALA A 93 -0.01 -8.30 -8.75
C ALA A 93 -0.62 -9.18 -9.86
N PRO A 94 -1.53 -10.14 -9.56
CA PRO A 94 -2.11 -11.00 -10.58
C PRO A 94 -3.07 -10.33 -11.58
N LEU A 95 -3.42 -9.06 -11.38
CA LEU A 95 -4.24 -8.30 -12.33
C LEU A 95 -3.39 -7.60 -13.41
N HIS A 96 -2.07 -7.72 -13.33
CA HIS A 96 -1.11 -7.05 -14.21
C HIS A 96 -0.32 -8.02 -15.07
N VAL A 97 0.11 -7.54 -16.24
CA VAL A 97 1.13 -8.19 -17.06
C VAL A 97 2.50 -7.91 -16.43
N PRO A 98 3.26 -8.92 -15.95
CA PRO A 98 4.47 -8.71 -15.14
C PRO A 98 5.51 -7.79 -15.77
N PHE A 99 5.84 -8.00 -17.04
CA PHE A 99 6.83 -7.18 -17.74
C PHE A 99 6.38 -5.70 -17.90
N GLN A 100 5.11 -5.48 -18.19
CA GLN A 100 4.58 -4.12 -18.33
C GLN A 100 4.60 -3.38 -17.01
N LEU A 101 4.12 -4.02 -15.93
CA LEU A 101 4.16 -3.42 -14.60
C LEU A 101 5.58 -3.11 -14.14
N ALA A 102 6.53 -4.03 -14.33
CA ALA A 102 7.93 -3.81 -13.98
C ALA A 102 8.50 -2.56 -14.68
N ARG A 103 8.21 -2.38 -15.99
CA ARG A 103 8.64 -1.20 -16.75
C ARG A 103 7.95 0.09 -16.28
N THR A 104 6.66 0.04 -15.98
CA THR A 104 5.92 1.22 -15.50
C THR A 104 6.46 1.70 -14.16
N LEU A 105 6.69 0.78 -13.22
CA LEU A 105 7.30 1.11 -11.92
C LEU A 105 8.73 1.67 -12.08
N ALA A 106 9.55 1.08 -12.97
CA ALA A 106 10.88 1.61 -13.27
C ALA A 106 10.85 3.02 -13.86
N THR A 107 9.87 3.27 -14.74
CA THR A 107 9.70 4.60 -15.37
C THR A 107 9.27 5.64 -14.32
N LEU A 108 8.31 5.29 -13.46
CA LEU A 108 7.86 6.17 -12.39
C LEU A 108 8.98 6.45 -11.39
N ASP A 109 9.77 5.42 -11.05
CA ASP A 109 10.90 5.58 -10.13
C ASP A 109 11.98 6.52 -10.72
N ALA A 110 12.37 6.29 -11.98
CA ALA A 110 13.33 7.15 -12.67
C ALA A 110 12.81 8.60 -12.76
N ALA A 111 11.54 8.79 -13.13
CA ALA A 111 10.91 10.11 -13.26
C ALA A 111 10.77 10.83 -11.92
N SER A 112 10.61 10.10 -10.83
CA SER A 112 10.49 10.66 -9.48
C SER A 112 11.82 10.77 -8.71
N GLY A 113 12.96 10.36 -9.32
CA GLY A 113 14.27 10.42 -8.66
C GLY A 113 14.47 9.35 -7.59
N GLY A 114 13.89 8.16 -7.76
CA GLY A 114 14.08 7.02 -6.87
C GLY A 114 13.16 7.02 -5.64
N ARG A 115 11.92 7.48 -5.78
CA ARG A 115 10.97 7.59 -4.66
C ARG A 115 9.94 6.46 -4.58
N VAL A 116 9.91 5.54 -5.54
CA VAL A 116 8.87 4.50 -5.61
C VAL A 116 9.07 3.40 -4.57
N VAL A 117 7.96 2.93 -4.00
CA VAL A 117 7.85 1.75 -3.15
C VAL A 117 6.77 0.84 -3.73
N ALA A 118 7.15 -0.34 -4.19
CA ALA A 118 6.21 -1.30 -4.76
C ALA A 118 5.57 -2.16 -3.67
N GLY A 119 4.43 -1.71 -3.16
CA GLY A 119 3.61 -2.51 -2.26
C GLY A 119 2.70 -3.44 -3.06
N LEU A 120 2.86 -4.75 -2.89
CA LEU A 120 2.21 -5.77 -3.68
C LEU A 120 1.34 -6.71 -2.83
N GLY A 121 0.27 -7.20 -3.44
CA GLY A 121 -0.60 -8.19 -2.83
C GLY A 121 -1.15 -9.19 -3.84
N THR A 122 -1.79 -10.25 -3.33
CA THR A 122 -2.41 -11.28 -4.19
C THR A 122 -3.84 -10.97 -4.57
N GLY A 123 -4.47 -9.97 -3.94
CA GLY A 123 -5.89 -9.72 -4.12
C GLY A 123 -6.80 -10.77 -3.46
N TRP A 124 -8.06 -10.41 -3.33
CA TRP A 124 -9.09 -11.24 -2.70
C TRP A 124 -10.39 -11.30 -3.52
N SER A 125 -10.63 -10.33 -4.44
CA SER A 125 -11.88 -10.22 -5.20
C SER A 125 -11.90 -11.20 -6.38
N HIS A 126 -12.83 -12.14 -6.36
CA HIS A 126 -13.07 -13.05 -7.49
C HIS A 126 -13.59 -12.31 -8.72
N ASP A 127 -14.33 -11.19 -8.53
CA ASP A 127 -14.87 -10.40 -9.63
C ASP A 127 -13.77 -9.65 -10.38
N GLU A 128 -12.83 -9.01 -9.64
CA GLU A 128 -11.65 -8.36 -10.24
C GLU A 128 -10.76 -9.35 -10.97
N TYR A 129 -10.57 -10.52 -10.38
CA TYR A 129 -9.83 -11.62 -11.01
C TYR A 129 -10.44 -12.08 -12.31
N ALA A 130 -11.75 -12.30 -12.34
CA ALA A 130 -12.45 -12.74 -13.55
C ALA A 130 -12.38 -11.69 -14.67
N ALA A 131 -12.26 -10.40 -14.31
CA ALA A 131 -12.20 -9.30 -15.27
C ALA A 131 -10.79 -9.10 -15.86
N ALA A 132 -9.72 -9.29 -15.09
CA ALA A 132 -8.39 -8.84 -15.48
C ALA A 132 -7.29 -9.91 -15.42
N SER A 133 -7.50 -11.04 -14.75
CA SER A 133 -6.47 -12.07 -14.66
C SER A 133 -6.70 -13.21 -15.65
N ALA A 134 -5.67 -13.55 -16.41
CA ALA A 134 -5.68 -14.73 -17.27
C ALA A 134 -5.38 -16.03 -16.51
N ARG A 135 -5.05 -15.97 -15.22
CA ARG A 135 -4.65 -17.10 -14.39
C ARG A 135 -5.74 -17.50 -13.40
N PRO A 136 -5.84 -18.77 -13.02
CA PRO A 136 -6.76 -19.21 -11.97
C PRO A 136 -6.51 -18.48 -10.64
N PHE A 137 -7.57 -18.11 -9.92
CA PHE A 137 -7.48 -17.46 -8.60
C PHE A 137 -6.62 -18.23 -7.60
N ALA A 138 -6.66 -19.57 -7.65
CA ALA A 138 -5.84 -20.43 -6.77
C ALA A 138 -4.33 -20.24 -6.97
N GLU A 139 -3.89 -19.74 -8.13
CA GLU A 139 -2.48 -19.53 -8.46
C GLU A 139 -1.95 -18.15 -8.08
N ARG A 140 -2.78 -17.25 -7.55
CA ARG A 140 -2.45 -15.86 -7.28
C ARG A 140 -1.13 -15.64 -6.50
N GLY A 141 -0.78 -16.58 -5.62
CA GLY A 141 0.48 -16.51 -4.90
C GLY A 141 1.70 -16.76 -5.78
N ARG A 142 1.62 -17.71 -6.71
CA ARG A 142 2.70 -18.00 -7.67
C ARG A 142 2.85 -16.86 -8.68
N VAL A 143 1.73 -16.28 -9.11
CA VAL A 143 1.74 -15.12 -10.03
C VAL A 143 2.43 -13.92 -9.37
N LEU A 144 2.17 -13.67 -8.08
CA LEU A 144 2.90 -12.63 -7.34
C LEU A 144 4.40 -12.94 -7.25
N GLU A 145 4.79 -14.19 -7.00
CA GLU A 145 6.21 -14.57 -6.96
C GLU A 145 6.91 -14.34 -8.30
N GLU A 146 6.28 -14.79 -9.39
CA GLU A 146 6.80 -14.57 -10.74
C GLU A 146 6.92 -13.07 -11.08
N LEU A 147 5.92 -12.26 -10.71
CA LEU A 147 5.95 -10.82 -10.92
C LEU A 147 7.14 -10.18 -10.20
N MET A 148 7.43 -10.57 -8.95
CA MET A 148 8.59 -10.08 -8.22
C MET A 148 9.91 -10.47 -8.92
N ASP A 149 10.01 -11.71 -9.41
CA ASP A 149 11.19 -12.18 -10.14
C ASP A 149 11.38 -11.40 -11.44
N VAL A 150 10.30 -11.14 -12.19
CA VAL A 150 10.32 -10.31 -13.40
C VAL A 150 10.74 -8.86 -13.07
N CYS A 151 10.20 -8.28 -11.99
CA CYS A 151 10.60 -6.95 -11.53
C CYS A 151 12.11 -6.89 -11.25
N ARG A 152 12.63 -7.83 -10.47
CA ARG A 152 14.08 -7.90 -10.16
C ARG A 152 14.94 -8.05 -11.41
N ALA A 153 14.50 -8.88 -12.38
CA ALA A 153 15.20 -9.04 -13.65
C ALA A 153 15.19 -7.75 -14.48
N VAL A 154 14.02 -7.13 -14.67
CA VAL A 154 13.86 -5.92 -15.49
C VAL A 154 14.59 -4.71 -14.89
N TRP A 155 14.63 -4.59 -13.56
CA TRP A 155 15.33 -3.51 -12.86
C TRP A 155 16.83 -3.72 -12.73
N GLY A 156 17.33 -4.93 -13.03
CA GLY A 156 18.74 -5.27 -13.02
C GLY A 156 19.52 -4.71 -14.22
N PRO A 157 20.84 -4.95 -14.28
CA PRO A 157 21.69 -4.50 -15.38
C PRO A 157 21.33 -5.19 -16.69
N ASP A 158 21.60 -4.51 -17.82
CA ASP A 158 21.46 -5.09 -19.15
C ASP A 158 22.66 -5.98 -19.54
N PRO A 159 22.46 -7.00 -20.39
CA PRO A 159 21.16 -7.45 -20.91
C PRO A 159 20.33 -8.18 -19.85
N VAL A 160 19.05 -7.80 -19.69
CA VAL A 160 18.12 -8.52 -18.84
C VAL A 160 17.64 -9.79 -19.53
N SER A 161 17.41 -10.84 -18.75
CA SER A 161 16.75 -12.07 -19.21
C SER A 161 15.94 -12.68 -18.08
N HIS A 162 14.89 -13.41 -18.43
CA HIS A 162 14.07 -14.14 -17.46
C HIS A 162 13.41 -15.33 -18.15
N VAL A 163 13.35 -16.44 -17.45
CA VAL A 163 12.57 -17.63 -17.86
C VAL A 163 11.73 -18.05 -16.66
N GLY A 164 10.45 -17.74 -16.70
CA GLY A 164 9.48 -18.08 -15.66
C GLY A 164 8.35 -18.94 -16.17
N PRO A 165 7.42 -19.33 -15.31
CA PRO A 165 6.27 -20.17 -15.67
C PRO A 165 5.37 -19.57 -16.75
N THR A 166 5.27 -18.24 -16.83
CA THR A 166 4.38 -17.55 -17.78
C THR A 166 5.05 -16.41 -18.53
N THR A 167 6.19 -15.92 -18.06
CA THR A 167 6.92 -14.79 -18.64
C THR A 167 8.30 -15.23 -19.08
N THR A 168 8.62 -15.04 -20.36
CA THR A 168 9.96 -15.23 -20.89
C THR A 168 10.46 -13.92 -21.48
N ILE A 169 11.66 -13.51 -21.06
CA ILE A 169 12.37 -12.35 -21.58
C ILE A 169 13.68 -12.87 -22.16
N ALA A 170 13.80 -12.86 -23.49
CA ALA A 170 15.07 -13.14 -24.15
C ALA A 170 16.08 -12.03 -23.79
N PRO A 171 17.40 -12.27 -23.86
CA PRO A 171 18.40 -11.26 -23.56
C PRO A 171 18.11 -9.94 -24.29
N SER A 172 17.83 -8.89 -23.53
CA SER A 172 17.31 -7.62 -24.06
C SER A 172 17.84 -6.43 -23.26
N VAL A 173 17.93 -5.27 -23.91
CA VAL A 173 18.11 -3.98 -23.23
C VAL A 173 16.74 -3.42 -22.89
N VAL A 174 16.52 -3.13 -21.63
CA VAL A 174 15.22 -2.62 -21.10
C VAL A 174 15.45 -1.35 -20.30
N GLY A 175 14.83 -0.26 -20.70
CA GLY A 175 14.91 1.04 -20.03
C GLY A 175 13.56 1.78 -19.98
N PRO A 176 13.47 2.86 -19.16
CA PRO A 176 14.50 3.30 -18.21
C PRO A 176 14.72 2.32 -17.06
N LYS A 177 15.86 2.38 -16.40
CA LYS A 177 16.12 1.67 -15.15
C LYS A 177 15.63 2.52 -13.97
N PRO A 178 15.23 1.89 -12.85
CA PRO A 178 15.01 2.63 -11.62
C PRO A 178 16.25 3.41 -11.19
N ALA A 179 16.04 4.59 -10.59
CA ALA A 179 17.14 5.39 -10.08
C ALA A 179 17.87 4.74 -8.89
N ARG A 180 17.15 3.87 -8.16
CA ARG A 180 17.63 3.05 -7.03
C ARG A 180 16.94 1.69 -7.08
N PRO A 181 17.42 0.66 -6.35
CA PRO A 181 16.65 -0.56 -6.14
C PRO A 181 15.27 -0.24 -5.54
N VAL A 182 14.19 -0.54 -6.28
CA VAL A 182 12.81 -0.30 -5.83
C VAL A 182 12.47 -1.29 -4.72
N PRO A 183 12.15 -0.84 -3.51
CA PRO A 183 11.73 -1.75 -2.44
C PRO A 183 10.40 -2.42 -2.77
N ILE A 184 10.33 -3.73 -2.54
CA ILE A 184 9.08 -4.51 -2.66
C ILE A 184 8.57 -4.84 -1.26
N LEU A 185 7.39 -4.33 -0.91
CA LEU A 185 6.71 -4.64 0.35
C LEU A 185 5.47 -5.51 0.06
N LEU A 186 5.18 -6.47 0.94
CA LEU A 186 4.06 -7.39 0.74
C LEU A 186 2.97 -7.24 1.79
N ALA A 187 1.72 -7.19 1.35
CA ALA A 187 0.57 -7.50 2.19
C ALA A 187 0.54 -9.01 2.45
N ALA A 188 0.85 -9.40 3.67
CA ALA A 188 0.97 -10.79 4.10
C ALA A 188 0.37 -10.96 5.50
N GLY A 189 -0.43 -12.00 5.72
CA GLY A 189 -1.14 -12.22 6.98
C GLY A 189 -1.20 -13.68 7.43
N ASN A 190 -0.39 -14.57 6.84
CA ASN A 190 -0.28 -15.97 7.26
C ASN A 190 1.08 -16.55 6.91
N ARG A 191 1.44 -17.70 7.53
CA ARG A 191 2.76 -18.32 7.39
C ARG A 191 3.20 -18.54 5.93
N ARG A 192 2.28 -18.91 5.02
CA ARG A 192 2.62 -19.09 3.60
C ARG A 192 3.01 -17.77 2.91
N SER A 193 2.27 -16.70 3.17
CA SER A 193 2.58 -15.38 2.62
C SER A 193 3.80 -14.75 3.29
N TRP A 194 4.03 -15.01 4.58
CA TRP A 194 5.25 -14.60 5.29
C TRP A 194 6.49 -15.32 4.78
N SER A 195 6.40 -16.62 4.43
CA SER A 195 7.53 -17.32 3.80
C SER A 195 7.98 -16.61 2.52
N ARG A 196 7.02 -16.24 1.66
CA ARG A 196 7.30 -15.46 0.45
C ARG A 196 7.94 -14.11 0.76
N LEU A 197 7.44 -13.42 1.77
CA LEU A 197 7.98 -12.13 2.21
C LEU A 197 9.43 -12.27 2.66
N VAL A 198 9.70 -13.23 3.53
CA VAL A 198 11.04 -13.50 4.06
C VAL A 198 12.04 -13.83 2.96
N ASP A 199 11.60 -14.62 1.97
CA ASP A 199 12.48 -15.11 0.90
C ASP A 199 12.71 -14.06 -0.21
N LYS A 200 11.74 -13.17 -0.50
CA LYS A 200 11.75 -12.38 -1.74
C LYS A 200 11.46 -10.88 -1.59
N ALA A 201 10.98 -10.40 -0.45
CA ALA A 201 10.56 -9.01 -0.29
C ALA A 201 11.44 -8.23 0.69
N ASP A 202 11.34 -6.90 0.62
CA ASP A 202 12.11 -5.99 1.46
C ASP A 202 11.33 -5.58 2.72
N GLY A 203 9.99 -5.72 2.71
CA GLY A 203 9.18 -5.33 3.86
C GLY A 203 7.78 -5.89 3.90
N TRP A 204 7.09 -5.54 4.97
CA TRP A 204 5.75 -5.98 5.33
C TRP A 204 4.77 -4.80 5.36
N LEU A 205 3.59 -5.00 4.75
CA LEU A 205 2.46 -4.06 4.73
C LEU A 205 1.25 -4.67 5.44
N PRO A 206 1.25 -4.74 6.79
CA PRO A 206 0.05 -5.15 7.52
C PRO A 206 -1.01 -4.06 7.50
N VAL A 207 -2.28 -4.46 7.57
CA VAL A 207 -3.37 -3.56 7.93
C VAL A 207 -3.42 -3.51 9.46
N ALA A 208 -3.58 -2.30 10.00
CA ALA A 208 -3.72 -2.12 11.45
C ALA A 208 -4.97 -2.84 11.97
N MET A 209 -4.74 -3.63 12.97
CA MET A 209 -5.71 -4.33 13.80
C MET A 209 -5.40 -3.96 15.25
N GLY A 210 -5.92 -4.64 16.24
CA GLY A 210 -5.53 -4.34 17.62
C GLY A 210 -4.01 -4.46 17.83
N PRO A 211 -3.38 -3.60 18.67
CA PRO A 211 -1.93 -3.55 18.82
C PRO A 211 -1.31 -4.89 19.27
N GLY A 212 -1.99 -5.63 20.14
CA GLY A 212 -1.55 -6.96 20.55
C GLY A 212 -1.52 -7.98 19.42
N GLN A 213 -2.45 -7.91 18.47
CA GLN A 213 -2.49 -8.79 17.31
C GLN A 213 -1.36 -8.45 16.33
N LEU A 214 -1.10 -7.16 16.08
CA LEU A 214 0.02 -6.73 15.24
C LEU A 214 1.35 -7.17 15.84
N ALA A 215 1.54 -6.98 17.15
CA ALA A 215 2.76 -7.41 17.87
C ALA A 215 2.98 -8.93 17.80
N SER A 216 1.90 -9.74 17.91
CA SER A 216 2.01 -11.20 17.77
C SER A 216 2.44 -11.60 16.36
N GLN A 217 1.80 -11.05 15.34
CA GLN A 217 2.15 -11.34 13.94
C GLN A 217 3.57 -10.89 13.59
N TRP A 218 4.00 -9.74 14.12
CA TRP A 218 5.36 -9.26 13.94
C TRP A 218 6.40 -10.18 14.58
N ARG A 219 6.12 -10.71 15.77
CA ARG A 219 6.99 -11.69 16.43
C ARG A 219 7.11 -12.97 15.61
N GLU A 220 5.99 -13.55 15.17
CA GLU A 220 5.96 -14.76 14.35
C GLU A 220 6.71 -14.58 13.01
N LEU A 221 6.58 -13.40 12.39
CA LEU A 221 7.31 -13.08 11.16
C LEU A 221 8.82 -12.99 11.39
N ARG A 222 9.25 -12.41 12.51
CA ARG A 222 10.69 -12.34 12.88
C ARG A 222 11.26 -13.72 13.17
N GLU A 223 10.54 -14.54 13.91
CA GLU A 223 10.94 -15.93 14.19
C GLU A 223 11.12 -16.71 12.87
N LEU A 224 10.19 -16.57 11.93
CA LEU A 224 10.33 -17.18 10.61
C LEU A 224 11.53 -16.63 9.82
N ALA A 225 11.81 -15.34 9.91
CA ALA A 225 12.97 -14.73 9.26
C ALA A 225 14.29 -15.28 9.83
N GLU A 226 14.36 -15.45 11.15
CA GLU A 226 15.48 -16.07 11.84
C GLU A 226 15.64 -17.55 11.45
N GLU A 227 14.56 -18.34 11.46
CA GLU A 227 14.52 -19.73 10.97
C GLU A 227 15.08 -19.89 9.55
N ARG A 228 14.86 -18.88 8.70
CA ARG A 228 15.30 -18.84 7.29
C ARG A 228 16.70 -18.23 7.11
N GLY A 229 17.36 -17.80 8.19
CA GLY A 229 18.67 -17.17 8.14
C GLY A 229 18.70 -15.79 7.46
N ARG A 230 17.56 -15.10 7.44
CA ARG A 230 17.49 -13.75 6.88
C ARG A 230 18.20 -12.75 7.80
N THR A 231 19.23 -12.07 7.27
CA THR A 231 19.97 -11.02 7.99
C THR A 231 19.51 -9.61 7.62
N ALA A 232 18.93 -9.42 6.42
CA ALA A 232 18.44 -8.12 5.99
C ALA A 232 17.20 -7.71 6.80
N PRO A 233 17.11 -6.46 7.27
CA PRO A 233 15.94 -6.00 8.01
C PRO A 233 14.66 -6.04 7.17
N ILE A 234 13.53 -6.25 7.82
CA ILE A 234 12.21 -6.16 7.22
C ILE A 234 11.65 -4.78 7.54
N GLU A 235 11.41 -3.96 6.52
CA GLU A 235 10.71 -2.68 6.69
C GLU A 235 9.23 -2.95 7.02
N VAL A 236 8.68 -2.30 8.06
CA VAL A 236 7.27 -2.46 8.44
C VAL A 236 6.55 -1.14 8.23
N VAL A 237 5.59 -1.13 7.31
CA VAL A 237 4.69 0.01 7.05
C VAL A 237 3.27 -0.44 7.39
N VAL A 238 2.71 0.08 8.47
CA VAL A 238 1.38 -0.31 8.96
C VAL A 238 0.33 0.55 8.28
N ARG A 239 -0.57 -0.07 7.50
CA ARG A 239 -1.72 0.63 6.92
C ARG A 239 -2.80 0.83 7.97
N VAL A 240 -3.18 2.07 8.19
CA VAL A 240 -4.24 2.52 9.09
C VAL A 240 -5.44 2.99 8.26
N ASN A 241 -6.50 2.20 8.22
CA ASN A 241 -7.77 2.61 7.61
C ASN A 241 -8.59 3.36 8.67
N ALA A 242 -8.42 4.68 8.75
CA ALA A 242 -9.08 5.48 9.77
C ALA A 242 -10.53 5.81 9.39
N ASP A 243 -11.39 5.76 10.40
CA ASP A 243 -12.80 6.18 10.35
C ASP A 243 -12.94 7.41 11.25
N VAL A 244 -12.54 8.58 10.70
CA VAL A 244 -12.50 9.84 11.46
C VAL A 244 -13.90 10.39 11.63
N LEU A 245 -14.29 10.64 12.86
CA LEU A 245 -15.58 11.20 13.25
C LEU A 245 -15.42 12.64 13.78
N LYS A 246 -16.49 13.44 13.69
CA LYS A 246 -16.48 14.83 14.21
C LYS A 246 -16.39 14.94 15.73
N GLY A 247 -16.52 13.83 16.46
CA GLY A 247 -16.48 13.79 17.91
C GLY A 247 -15.98 12.44 18.43
N THR A 248 -15.83 12.37 19.74
CA THR A 248 -15.42 11.15 20.43
C THR A 248 -16.43 10.03 20.23
N TYR A 249 -15.95 8.85 19.90
CA TYR A 249 -16.77 7.64 19.87
C TYR A 249 -16.89 7.07 21.30
N GLU A 250 -18.10 7.09 21.84
CA GLU A 250 -18.37 6.70 23.24
C GLU A 250 -18.74 5.20 23.40
N GLY A 251 -18.91 4.48 22.30
CA GLY A 251 -19.34 3.08 22.32
C GLY A 251 -18.23 2.12 22.79
N ALA A 252 -18.60 1.10 23.57
CA ALA A 252 -17.67 0.04 23.99
C ALA A 252 -17.19 -0.87 22.83
N ASP A 253 -17.85 -0.80 21.69
CA ASP A 253 -17.56 -1.53 20.47
C ASP A 253 -16.66 -0.75 19.48
N ARG A 254 -15.99 0.32 19.94
CA ARG A 254 -15.06 1.12 19.14
C ARG A 254 -13.99 0.25 18.50
N ARG A 255 -13.91 0.33 17.19
CA ARG A 255 -12.84 -0.34 16.44
C ARG A 255 -11.54 0.47 16.52
N PRO A 256 -10.37 -0.16 16.41
CA PRO A 256 -9.11 0.59 16.24
C PRO A 256 -9.21 1.61 15.11
N PHE A 257 -8.71 2.80 15.34
CA PHE A 257 -8.70 3.94 14.40
C PHE A 257 -10.10 4.42 13.95
N GLN A 258 -11.10 4.26 14.82
CA GLN A 258 -12.42 4.86 14.67
C GLN A 258 -12.63 5.90 15.77
N GLY A 259 -13.08 7.10 15.40
CA GLY A 259 -13.42 8.15 16.38
C GLY A 259 -12.86 9.52 16.04
N SER A 260 -12.70 10.38 17.05
CA SER A 260 -12.09 11.69 16.89
C SER A 260 -10.60 11.58 16.49
N THR A 261 -10.02 12.68 16.01
CA THR A 261 -8.59 12.74 15.71
C THR A 261 -7.72 12.42 16.93
N ASP A 262 -8.16 12.79 18.14
CA ASP A 262 -7.48 12.41 19.39
C ASP A 262 -7.47 10.90 19.60
N GLN A 263 -8.60 10.24 19.40
CA GLN A 263 -8.70 8.78 19.52
C GLN A 263 -7.89 8.05 18.45
N ILE A 264 -7.81 8.60 17.24
CA ILE A 264 -6.92 8.07 16.19
C ILE A 264 -5.45 8.16 16.64
N VAL A 265 -5.05 9.28 17.25
CA VAL A 265 -3.68 9.47 17.73
C VAL A 265 -3.36 8.58 18.93
N GLU A 266 -4.29 8.39 19.86
CA GLU A 266 -4.15 7.42 20.96
C GLU A 266 -3.89 6.01 20.42
N ASP A 267 -4.61 5.59 19.39
CA ASP A 267 -4.40 4.30 18.75
C ASP A 267 -3.03 4.23 18.04
N LEU A 268 -2.57 5.32 17.40
CA LEU A 268 -1.22 5.38 16.82
C LEU A 268 -0.13 5.19 17.89
N VAL A 269 -0.26 5.87 19.02
CA VAL A 269 0.67 5.74 20.15
C VAL A 269 0.72 4.28 20.65
N ALA A 270 -0.44 3.66 20.85
CA ALA A 270 -0.51 2.26 21.27
C ALA A 270 0.13 1.29 20.27
N HIS A 271 0.03 1.58 18.96
CA HIS A 271 0.66 0.76 17.92
C HIS A 271 2.15 1.07 17.74
N ALA A 272 2.61 2.27 18.11
CA ALA A 272 4.01 2.67 18.01
C ALA A 272 4.94 1.77 18.84
N GLU A 273 4.46 1.24 19.96
CA GLU A 273 5.17 0.30 20.82
C GLU A 273 5.55 -1.01 20.12
N THR A 274 4.84 -1.37 19.03
CA THR A 274 5.17 -2.55 18.21
C THR A 274 6.40 -2.33 17.31
N GLY A 275 6.90 -1.09 17.21
CA GLY A 275 8.11 -0.71 16.51
C GLY A 275 8.01 -0.65 14.98
N PRO A 276 6.89 -0.18 14.37
CA PRO A 276 6.84 0.03 12.92
C PRO A 276 7.78 1.15 12.49
N ARG A 277 8.21 1.10 11.22
CA ARG A 277 9.01 2.19 10.62
C ARG A 277 8.13 3.33 10.14
N GLU A 278 6.85 3.04 9.82
CA GLU A 278 5.94 4.00 9.22
C GLU A 278 4.48 3.61 9.50
N PHE A 279 3.63 4.63 9.70
CA PHE A 279 2.18 4.50 9.61
C PHE A 279 1.69 5.15 8.31
N LEU A 280 1.04 4.36 7.46
CA LEU A 280 0.27 4.85 6.30
C LEU A 280 -1.15 5.18 6.77
N LEU A 281 -1.48 6.44 6.88
CA LEU A 281 -2.80 6.93 7.30
C LEU A 281 -3.73 7.04 6.07
N ASP A 282 -4.69 6.14 5.95
CA ASP A 282 -5.74 6.21 4.93
C ASP A 282 -6.96 6.94 5.51
N LEU A 283 -6.97 8.26 5.37
CA LEU A 283 -8.00 9.18 5.86
C LEU A 283 -9.07 9.49 4.80
N GLN A 284 -8.83 9.11 3.55
CA GLN A 284 -9.64 9.52 2.41
C GLN A 284 -11.09 9.00 2.45
N SER A 285 -11.36 7.94 3.23
CA SER A 285 -12.70 7.35 3.27
C SER A 285 -13.73 8.19 4.00
N THR A 286 -13.33 9.08 4.89
CA THR A 286 -14.22 9.90 5.71
C THR A 286 -14.28 11.36 5.28
N ALA A 287 -13.28 11.86 4.58
CA ALA A 287 -13.28 13.19 4.02
C ALA A 287 -14.23 13.28 2.80
N ARG A 288 -14.93 14.42 2.67
CA ARG A 288 -15.91 14.69 1.62
C ARG A 288 -15.26 15.15 0.31
N ASP A 289 -14.12 15.83 0.43
CA ASP A 289 -13.36 16.42 -0.66
C ASP A 289 -11.87 16.56 -0.31
N GLY A 290 -11.06 17.04 -1.26
CA GLY A 290 -9.62 17.23 -1.08
C GLY A 290 -9.26 18.23 0.00
N GLY A 291 -10.05 19.29 0.18
CA GLY A 291 -9.82 20.29 1.23
C GLY A 291 -9.99 19.71 2.63
N GLU A 292 -11.11 19.04 2.89
CA GLU A 292 -11.35 18.35 4.17
C GLU A 292 -10.30 17.26 4.44
N LEU A 293 -9.84 16.56 3.41
CA LEU A 293 -8.77 15.58 3.57
C LEU A 293 -7.46 16.23 4.04
N VAL A 294 -7.11 17.40 3.50
CA VAL A 294 -5.93 18.16 3.92
C VAL A 294 -6.06 18.65 5.36
N ASP A 295 -7.24 19.18 5.74
CA ASP A 295 -7.48 19.68 7.09
C ASP A 295 -7.36 18.56 8.13
N VAL A 296 -8.01 17.43 7.91
CA VAL A 296 -7.92 16.26 8.80
C VAL A 296 -6.49 15.71 8.85
N ALA A 297 -5.82 15.63 7.71
CA ALA A 297 -4.43 15.17 7.65
C ALA A 297 -3.49 16.10 8.45
N ALA A 298 -3.67 17.43 8.37
CA ALA A 298 -2.88 18.37 9.14
C ALA A 298 -3.11 18.21 10.64
N GLU A 299 -4.36 18.10 11.07
CA GLU A 299 -4.71 17.92 12.48
C GLU A 299 -4.15 16.62 13.06
N VAL A 300 -4.32 15.49 12.34
CA VAL A 300 -3.79 14.19 12.79
C VAL A 300 -2.27 14.22 12.84
N TYR A 301 -1.60 14.82 11.85
CA TYR A 301 -0.14 14.94 11.81
C TYR A 301 0.39 15.73 13.02
N GLU A 302 -0.17 16.92 13.27
CA GLU A 302 0.24 17.78 14.38
C GLU A 302 0.08 17.06 15.74
N LYS A 303 -1.09 16.47 15.97
CA LYS A 303 -1.37 15.73 17.20
C LYS A 303 -0.48 14.49 17.36
N ALA A 304 -0.22 13.73 16.30
CA ALA A 304 0.66 12.56 16.34
C ALA A 304 2.09 12.97 16.68
N ARG A 305 2.62 14.04 16.07
CA ARG A 305 3.95 14.55 16.39
C ARG A 305 4.05 15.11 17.82
N ALA A 306 3.01 15.78 18.31
CA ALA A 306 2.93 16.23 19.69
C ALA A 306 2.90 15.06 20.69
N ALA A 307 2.32 13.91 20.31
CA ALA A 307 2.29 12.68 21.10
C ALA A 307 3.55 11.81 20.96
N GLY A 308 4.54 12.22 20.16
CA GLY A 308 5.83 11.53 20.00
C GLY A 308 5.86 10.42 18.95
N VAL A 309 4.84 10.34 18.12
CA VAL A 309 4.77 9.39 17.00
C VAL A 309 5.42 9.97 15.74
#